data_7a8f0c3473362010b397658414570d8b
#
_entry.id   7a8f0c3473362010b397658414570d8b
#
_cell.length_a   1.000
_cell.length_b   1.000
_cell.length_c   1.000
_cell.angle_alpha   90.00
_cell.angle_beta   90.00
_cell.angle_gamma   90.00
#
_symmetry.space_group_name_H-M   'P 1'
#
loop_
_entity.id
_entity.type
_entity.pdbx_description
1 polymer ?
#
loop_
_entity_poly.entity_id
_entity_poly.type
_entity_poly.pdbx_seq_one_letter_code
_entity_poly.pdbx_strand_id
1 'polypeptide(L)'
;CAWPPGSAAPPPAAAETGVQVIAKDCFVTEDSIAIADEVPVVLTNPQLYEAPELLVEWYRERKRDLPWRHHVNAYRVWVSEIMLQQTRVEAVKPFFERFMTELPTVKDLAEAPEDKLLKLWEGLGYYNRVRNMQKAAQKIEEEYAGKFPENYEEIKALPGIGNYTAGAISSFAYGIPKPAVDGNVLRVVSRLLASDEDIMKASVRTKIENAIEPVIPEDAASD
;
A
#
# COMPACT_ATOMS: atom_id res chain seq x y z
N CYS A 1 -5.50 14.89 -36.29
CA CYS A 1 -5.26 13.67 -37.06
C CYS A 1 -6.59 13.00 -37.31
N ALA A 2 -6.98 12.87 -38.58
CA ALA A 2 -8.27 12.28 -39.00
C ALA A 2 -8.23 10.76 -38.89
N TRP A 3 -9.33 10.18 -38.42
CA TRP A 3 -9.59 8.75 -38.33
C TRP A 3 -9.79 8.16 -39.74
N PRO A 4 -9.26 6.98 -40.07
CA PRO A 4 -9.46 6.38 -41.40
C PRO A 4 -10.90 5.90 -41.58
N PRO A 5 -11.46 6.01 -42.79
CA PRO A 5 -12.81 5.54 -43.08
C PRO A 5 -12.81 4.00 -43.24
N GLY A 6 -13.64 3.32 -42.47
CA GLY A 6 -13.87 1.88 -42.66
C GLY A 6 -14.17 1.06 -41.42
N SER A 7 -14.47 1.60 -40.26
CA SER A 7 -14.86 0.81 -39.09
C SER A 7 -16.41 0.70 -39.02
N ALA A 8 -16.88 -0.54 -38.92
CA ALA A 8 -18.29 -0.88 -38.78
C ALA A 8 -18.95 -0.24 -37.56
N ALA A 9 -20.23 0.09 -37.66
CA ALA A 9 -21.04 0.65 -36.58
C ALA A 9 -21.06 -0.26 -35.34
N PRO A 10 -21.11 0.31 -34.12
CA PRO A 10 -21.24 -0.48 -32.91
C PRO A 10 -22.56 -1.25 -32.86
N PRO A 11 -22.59 -2.41 -32.23
CA PRO A 11 -23.83 -3.20 -32.09
C PRO A 11 -24.84 -2.46 -31.20
N PRO A 12 -26.15 -2.75 -31.36
CA PRO A 12 -27.20 -2.12 -30.59
C PRO A 12 -27.09 -2.49 -29.11
N ALA A 13 -27.45 -1.53 -28.24
CA ALA A 13 -27.48 -1.68 -26.80
C ALA A 13 -28.21 -2.96 -26.38
N ALA A 14 -27.51 -3.81 -25.63
CA ALA A 14 -28.11 -4.99 -25.02
C ALA A 14 -29.08 -4.55 -23.91
N ALA A 15 -30.24 -5.18 -23.91
CA ALA A 15 -31.32 -4.97 -22.97
C ALA A 15 -30.88 -5.18 -21.52
N GLU A 16 -31.46 -4.39 -20.63
CA GLU A 16 -31.39 -4.48 -19.18
C GLU A 16 -31.67 -5.91 -18.70
N THR A 17 -30.63 -6.64 -18.34
CA THR A 17 -30.76 -7.82 -17.51
C THR A 17 -30.39 -7.39 -16.08
N GLY A 18 -31.43 -7.27 -15.24
CA GLY A 18 -31.25 -7.01 -13.82
C GLY A 18 -30.36 -8.07 -13.16
N VAL A 19 -29.19 -7.67 -12.76
CA VAL A 19 -28.33 -8.48 -11.88
C VAL A 19 -28.91 -8.39 -10.49
N GLN A 20 -29.58 -9.46 -10.08
CA GLN A 20 -30.01 -9.65 -8.70
C GLN A 20 -28.76 -10.00 -7.87
N VAL A 21 -28.23 -9.03 -7.15
CA VAL A 21 -27.16 -9.26 -6.16
C VAL A 21 -27.77 -10.02 -5.00
N ILE A 22 -27.45 -11.29 -4.89
CA ILE A 22 -27.79 -12.10 -3.71
C ILE A 22 -26.79 -11.73 -2.62
N ALA A 23 -27.19 -10.77 -1.77
CA ALA A 23 -26.53 -10.56 -0.50
C ALA A 23 -26.80 -11.78 0.40
N LYS A 24 -25.78 -12.58 0.66
CA LYS A 24 -25.83 -13.60 1.71
C LYS A 24 -25.77 -12.90 3.07
N ASP A 25 -26.86 -12.97 3.79
CA ASP A 25 -26.98 -12.80 5.25
C ASP A 25 -26.56 -11.45 5.87
N CYS A 26 -27.24 -10.36 5.48
CA CYS A 26 -27.40 -9.22 6.39
C CYS A 26 -28.90 -8.91 6.51
N PHE A 27 -29.52 -9.31 7.63
CA PHE A 27 -30.81 -8.80 8.04
C PHE A 27 -30.67 -7.35 8.46
N VAL A 28 -31.04 -6.42 7.59
CA VAL A 28 -31.22 -5.01 7.94
C VAL A 28 -32.69 -4.85 8.31
N THR A 29 -32.97 -4.59 9.58
CA THR A 29 -34.32 -4.23 10.04
C THR A 29 -34.62 -2.78 9.65
N GLU A 30 -35.88 -2.49 9.26
CA GLU A 30 -36.33 -1.18 8.75
C GLU A 30 -36.11 0.00 9.73
N ASP A 31 -35.78 -0.25 10.99
CA ASP A 31 -35.59 0.79 12.01
C ASP A 31 -34.14 1.34 12.09
N SER A 32 -33.23 0.88 11.22
CA SER A 32 -31.82 1.30 11.17
C SER A 32 -31.50 2.34 10.09
N ILE A 33 -32.52 2.89 9.40
CA ILE A 33 -32.33 3.93 8.37
C ILE A 33 -32.41 5.30 9.03
N ALA A 34 -31.44 5.63 9.82
CA ALA A 34 -31.14 7.00 10.19
C ALA A 34 -29.63 7.21 10.10
N ILE A 35 -29.23 8.10 9.19
CA ILE A 35 -27.91 8.69 9.04
C ILE A 35 -26.88 7.81 8.32
N ALA A 36 -26.90 7.82 6.99
CA ALA A 36 -25.69 7.75 6.17
C ALA A 36 -25.97 8.51 4.87
N ASP A 37 -25.68 9.81 4.88
CA ASP A 37 -25.82 10.68 3.70
C ASP A 37 -24.76 10.43 2.59
N GLU A 38 -23.94 9.39 2.69
CA GLU A 38 -23.01 9.01 1.61
C GLU A 38 -23.02 7.47 1.42
N VAL A 39 -23.59 7.02 0.32
CA VAL A 39 -23.37 5.66 -0.18
C VAL A 39 -21.87 5.48 -0.33
N PRO A 40 -21.26 4.44 0.26
CA PRO A 40 -19.81 4.24 0.12
C PRO A 40 -19.41 4.28 -1.35
N VAL A 41 -18.38 5.06 -1.69
CA VAL A 41 -17.86 5.24 -3.06
C VAL A 41 -17.64 3.90 -3.78
N VAL A 42 -17.29 2.88 -3.02
CA VAL A 42 -17.14 1.50 -3.45
C VAL A 42 -18.42 0.94 -4.09
N LEU A 43 -19.61 1.16 -3.50
CA LEU A 43 -20.88 0.62 -4.03
C LEU A 43 -21.34 1.32 -5.31
N THR A 44 -20.76 2.47 -5.65
CA THR A 44 -21.13 3.26 -6.83
C THR A 44 -20.17 3.09 -8.01
N ASN A 45 -19.04 2.36 -7.82
CA ASN A 45 -18.03 2.23 -8.87
C ASN A 45 -17.58 0.77 -9.07
N PRO A 46 -18.22 0.04 -10.03
CA PRO A 46 -17.89 -1.36 -10.31
C PRO A 46 -16.41 -1.59 -10.64
N GLN A 47 -15.74 -0.64 -11.31
CA GLN A 47 -14.33 -0.77 -11.70
C GLN A 47 -13.39 -0.89 -10.49
N LEU A 48 -13.76 -0.31 -9.35
CA LEU A 48 -12.97 -0.44 -8.14
C LEU A 48 -13.00 -1.86 -7.56
N TYR A 49 -14.09 -2.61 -7.77
CA TYR A 49 -14.20 -4.02 -7.38
C TYR A 49 -13.51 -4.99 -8.33
N GLU A 50 -13.56 -4.71 -9.62
CA GLU A 50 -12.99 -5.57 -10.65
C GLU A 50 -11.48 -5.40 -10.78
N ALA A 51 -10.96 -4.18 -10.52
CA ALA A 51 -9.55 -3.86 -10.69
C ALA A 51 -8.59 -4.72 -9.86
N PRO A 52 -8.84 -5.08 -8.59
CA PRO A 52 -7.90 -5.86 -7.79
C PRO A 52 -7.57 -7.22 -8.39
N GLU A 53 -8.55 -7.99 -8.84
CA GLU A 53 -8.31 -9.32 -9.45
C GLU A 53 -7.43 -9.20 -10.69
N LEU A 54 -7.75 -8.27 -11.60
CA LEU A 54 -6.97 -8.02 -12.80
C LEU A 54 -5.54 -7.55 -12.50
N LEU A 55 -5.38 -6.71 -11.46
CA LEU A 55 -4.08 -6.21 -11.03
C LEU A 55 -3.23 -7.32 -10.41
N VAL A 56 -3.80 -8.19 -9.59
CA VAL A 56 -3.10 -9.32 -8.97
C VAL A 56 -2.64 -10.31 -10.04
N GLU A 57 -3.50 -10.66 -11.01
CA GLU A 57 -3.15 -11.52 -12.14
C GLU A 57 -1.99 -10.92 -12.94
N TRP A 58 -2.13 -9.67 -13.36
CA TRP A 58 -1.08 -8.96 -14.09
C TRP A 58 0.22 -8.87 -13.29
N TYR A 59 0.14 -8.58 -11.99
CA TYR A 59 1.29 -8.45 -11.12
C TYR A 59 2.06 -9.77 -10.98
N ARG A 60 1.37 -10.90 -10.79
CA ARG A 60 1.98 -12.23 -10.69
C ARG A 60 2.79 -12.58 -11.92
N GLU A 61 2.34 -12.18 -13.10
CA GLU A 61 3.06 -12.39 -14.36
C GLU A 61 4.20 -11.39 -14.62
N ARG A 62 4.02 -10.13 -14.19
CA ARG A 62 4.85 -9.00 -14.63
C ARG A 62 5.65 -8.34 -13.51
N LYS A 63 5.55 -8.83 -12.28
CA LYS A 63 6.29 -8.23 -11.16
C LYS A 63 7.79 -8.21 -11.42
N ARG A 64 8.41 -7.06 -11.15
CA ARG A 64 9.85 -6.90 -11.26
C ARG A 64 10.57 -7.75 -10.22
N ASP A 65 11.67 -8.35 -10.59
CA ASP A 65 12.59 -8.98 -9.65
C ASP A 65 13.38 -7.91 -8.89
N LEU A 66 13.11 -7.82 -7.58
CA LEU A 66 13.68 -6.81 -6.70
C LEU A 66 14.21 -7.46 -5.42
N PRO A 67 15.39 -7.03 -4.90
CA PRO A 67 16.03 -7.67 -3.74
C PRO A 67 15.16 -7.76 -2.49
N TRP A 68 14.29 -6.79 -2.26
CA TRP A 68 13.36 -6.76 -1.10
C TRP A 68 12.13 -7.63 -1.26
N ARG A 69 11.88 -8.18 -2.45
CA ARG A 69 10.82 -9.16 -2.72
C ARG A 69 11.26 -10.61 -2.49
N HIS A 70 12.56 -10.82 -2.24
CA HIS A 70 13.10 -12.11 -1.85
C HIS A 70 13.10 -12.22 -0.32
N HIS A 71 12.64 -13.39 0.22
CA HIS A 71 12.57 -13.63 1.67
C HIS A 71 11.85 -12.49 2.43
N VAL A 72 10.63 -12.18 2.00
CA VAL A 72 9.83 -11.08 2.54
C VAL A 72 9.61 -11.26 4.03
N ASN A 73 9.89 -10.22 4.81
CA ASN A 73 9.54 -10.07 6.21
C ASN A 73 9.39 -8.57 6.54
N ALA A 74 8.81 -8.26 7.70
CA ALA A 74 8.49 -6.89 8.09
C ALA A 74 9.72 -5.96 8.10
N TYR A 75 10.87 -6.44 8.58
CA TYR A 75 12.09 -5.65 8.61
C TYR A 75 12.58 -5.30 7.20
N ARG A 76 12.62 -6.26 6.28
CA ARG A 76 13.05 -6.03 4.89
C ARG A 76 12.10 -5.11 4.13
N VAL A 77 10.79 -5.31 4.31
CA VAL A 77 9.76 -4.42 3.74
C VAL A 77 9.97 -3.00 4.27
N TRP A 78 10.06 -2.84 5.58
CA TRP A 78 10.26 -1.54 6.20
C TRP A 78 11.51 -0.82 5.68
N VAL A 79 12.68 -1.49 5.67
CA VAL A 79 13.93 -0.91 5.17
C VAL A 79 13.77 -0.46 3.71
N SER A 80 13.20 -1.30 2.86
CA SER A 80 13.01 -0.95 1.44
C SER A 80 12.06 0.23 1.27
N GLU A 81 10.93 0.26 1.99
CA GLU A 81 9.95 1.33 1.90
C GLU A 81 10.55 2.69 2.32
N ILE A 82 11.33 2.72 3.39
CA ILE A 82 12.00 3.95 3.81
C ILE A 82 13.09 4.38 2.82
N MET A 83 13.85 3.45 2.23
CA MET A 83 14.86 3.77 1.22
C MET A 83 14.24 4.30 -0.08
N LEU A 84 13.09 3.76 -0.48
CA LEU A 84 12.35 4.15 -1.70
C LEU A 84 11.68 5.53 -1.60
N GLN A 85 11.53 6.08 -0.39
CA GLN A 85 11.01 7.44 -0.25
C GLN A 85 11.89 8.43 -1.00
N GLN A 86 11.33 9.04 -2.08
CA GLN A 86 11.99 10.02 -2.93
C GLN A 86 13.29 9.52 -3.61
N THR A 87 13.51 8.20 -3.68
CA THR A 87 14.68 7.59 -4.33
C THR A 87 14.24 6.58 -5.38
N ARG A 88 14.90 6.58 -6.53
CA ARG A 88 14.57 5.66 -7.63
C ARG A 88 14.96 4.23 -7.28
N VAL A 89 14.16 3.26 -7.70
CA VAL A 89 14.36 1.81 -7.46
C VAL A 89 15.78 1.35 -7.78
N GLU A 90 16.29 1.68 -8.96
CA GLU A 90 17.64 1.23 -9.38
C GLU A 90 18.76 1.79 -8.49
N ALA A 91 18.58 3.00 -7.97
CA ALA A 91 19.54 3.57 -7.02
C ALA A 91 19.47 2.89 -5.65
N VAL A 92 18.29 2.43 -5.22
CA VAL A 92 18.11 1.79 -3.90
C VAL A 92 18.71 0.39 -3.84
N LYS A 93 18.69 -0.39 -4.92
CA LYS A 93 19.16 -1.79 -4.94
C LYS A 93 20.50 -2.02 -4.23
N PRO A 94 21.60 -1.37 -4.63
CA PRO A 94 22.91 -1.59 -4.01
C PRO A 94 22.96 -1.12 -2.54
N PHE A 95 22.18 -0.10 -2.16
CA PHE A 95 22.09 0.34 -0.78
C PHE A 95 21.36 -0.66 0.09
N PHE A 96 20.26 -1.20 -0.40
CA PHE A 96 19.49 -2.20 0.30
C PHE A 96 20.30 -3.47 0.56
N GLU A 97 20.97 -4.00 -0.45
CA GLU A 97 21.81 -5.20 -0.33
C GLU A 97 22.93 -5.00 0.70
N ARG A 98 23.65 -3.87 0.61
CA ARG A 98 24.70 -3.53 1.57
C ARG A 98 24.14 -3.36 2.99
N PHE A 99 23.01 -2.66 3.14
CA PHE A 99 22.38 -2.43 4.44
C PHE A 99 21.93 -3.74 5.08
N MET A 100 21.30 -4.62 4.32
CA MET A 100 20.84 -5.93 4.78
C MET A 100 21.98 -6.91 5.10
N THR A 101 23.15 -6.73 4.48
CA THR A 101 24.36 -7.50 4.80
C THR A 101 24.97 -7.05 6.12
N GLU A 102 25.02 -5.74 6.36
CA GLU A 102 25.67 -5.15 7.52
C GLU A 102 24.78 -5.08 8.77
N LEU A 103 23.48 -4.99 8.57
CA LEU A 103 22.45 -4.86 9.61
C LEU A 103 21.25 -5.79 9.24
N PRO A 104 21.43 -7.12 9.33
CA PRO A 104 20.43 -8.09 8.87
C PRO A 104 19.17 -8.17 9.72
N THR A 105 19.21 -7.69 10.97
CA THR A 105 18.09 -7.78 11.93
C THR A 105 17.73 -6.42 12.52
N VAL A 106 16.55 -6.34 13.14
CA VAL A 106 16.11 -5.17 13.92
C VAL A 106 17.11 -4.85 15.01
N LYS A 107 17.63 -5.88 15.69
CA LYS A 107 18.63 -5.73 16.76
C LYS A 107 19.92 -5.09 16.25
N ASP A 108 20.44 -5.56 15.12
CA ASP A 108 21.66 -4.98 14.54
C ASP A 108 21.47 -3.49 14.21
N LEU A 109 20.28 -3.11 13.72
CA LEU A 109 19.96 -1.70 13.48
C LEU A 109 19.83 -0.90 14.77
N ALA A 110 19.20 -1.46 15.79
CA ALA A 110 19.02 -0.80 17.10
C ALA A 110 20.37 -0.49 17.77
N GLU A 111 21.31 -1.45 17.72
CA GLU A 111 22.63 -1.40 18.36
C GLU A 111 23.71 -0.75 17.48
N ALA A 112 23.43 -0.43 16.22
CA ALA A 112 24.40 0.12 15.29
C ALA A 112 24.98 1.47 15.79
N PRO A 113 26.30 1.66 15.77
CA PRO A 113 26.89 2.98 15.99
C PRO A 113 26.40 3.99 14.96
N GLU A 114 26.11 5.24 15.39
CA GLU A 114 25.57 6.26 14.49
C GLU A 114 26.46 6.49 13.26
N ASP A 115 27.77 6.51 13.42
CA ASP A 115 28.73 6.69 12.33
C ASP A 115 28.61 5.59 11.27
N LYS A 116 28.48 4.31 11.69
CA LYS A 116 28.26 3.18 10.80
C LYS A 116 26.94 3.34 10.07
N LEU A 117 25.89 3.70 10.78
CA LEU A 117 24.53 3.86 10.23
C LEU A 117 24.50 4.97 9.17
N LEU A 118 25.07 6.13 9.48
CA LEU A 118 25.14 7.26 8.54
C LEU A 118 26.00 6.92 7.31
N LYS A 119 27.08 6.16 7.49
CA LYS A 119 27.93 5.70 6.39
C LYS A 119 27.21 4.75 5.45
N LEU A 120 26.39 3.83 5.98
CA LEU A 120 25.55 2.93 5.17
C LEU A 120 24.46 3.69 4.39
N TRP A 121 24.03 4.84 4.91
CA TRP A 121 22.99 5.69 4.29
C TRP A 121 23.54 6.77 3.37
N GLU A 122 24.87 6.95 3.33
CA GLU A 122 25.53 7.98 2.54
C GLU A 122 25.20 7.84 1.05
N GLY A 123 24.59 8.87 0.45
CA GLY A 123 24.10 8.88 -0.94
C GLY A 123 22.59 8.81 -1.10
N LEU A 124 21.84 8.34 -0.08
CA LEU A 124 20.37 8.34 -0.11
C LEU A 124 19.76 9.67 0.33
N GLY A 125 20.50 10.50 1.07
CA GLY A 125 20.02 11.76 1.60
C GLY A 125 18.95 11.63 2.69
N TYR A 126 18.44 12.77 3.16
CA TYR A 126 17.39 12.81 4.19
C TYR A 126 17.68 11.92 5.39
N TYR A 127 18.81 12.12 6.05
CA TYR A 127 19.35 11.27 7.14
C TYR A 127 18.42 11.08 8.35
N ASN A 128 17.44 11.98 8.53
CA ASN A 128 16.41 11.79 9.56
C ASN A 128 15.62 10.50 9.38
N ARG A 129 15.51 9.97 8.14
CA ARG A 129 14.84 8.69 7.88
C ARG A 129 15.54 7.56 8.61
N VAL A 130 16.84 7.40 8.43
CA VAL A 130 17.60 6.32 9.04
C VAL A 130 17.74 6.50 10.56
N ARG A 131 17.82 7.75 11.06
CA ARG A 131 17.78 8.01 12.50
C ARG A 131 16.44 7.62 13.12
N ASN A 132 15.33 7.90 12.45
CA ASN A 132 14.02 7.46 12.91
C ASN A 132 13.88 5.93 12.85
N MET A 133 14.44 5.28 11.83
CA MET A 133 14.51 3.82 11.75
C MET A 133 15.26 3.24 12.96
N GLN A 134 16.41 3.80 13.34
CA GLN A 134 17.14 3.33 14.51
C GLN A 134 16.32 3.48 15.78
N LYS A 135 15.69 4.65 16.00
CA LYS A 135 14.80 4.86 17.15
C LYS A 135 13.62 3.86 17.18
N ALA A 136 13.05 3.58 16.02
CA ALA A 136 11.98 2.58 15.91
C ALA A 136 12.51 1.16 16.21
N ALA A 137 13.70 0.81 15.73
CA ALA A 137 14.33 -0.46 16.03
C ALA A 137 14.62 -0.61 17.54
N GLN A 138 15.10 0.44 18.20
CA GLN A 138 15.29 0.47 19.66
C GLN A 138 13.97 0.25 20.39
N LYS A 139 12.91 0.94 19.97
CA LYS A 139 11.58 0.75 20.53
C LYS A 139 11.06 -0.68 20.33
N ILE A 140 11.32 -1.31 19.17
CA ILE A 140 10.94 -2.71 18.92
C ILE A 140 11.71 -3.66 19.88
N GLU A 141 12.99 -3.42 20.12
CA GLU A 141 13.77 -4.20 21.10
C GLU A 141 13.22 -4.05 22.52
N GLU A 142 12.90 -2.82 22.93
CA GLU A 142 12.46 -2.51 24.29
C GLU A 142 11.02 -2.95 24.58
N GLU A 143 10.09 -2.70 23.67
CA GLU A 143 8.64 -2.88 23.89
C GLU A 143 8.11 -4.21 23.33
N TYR A 144 8.76 -4.77 22.30
CA TYR A 144 8.30 -5.96 21.58
C TYR A 144 9.30 -7.12 21.60
N ALA A 145 10.32 -7.07 22.49
CA ALA A 145 11.35 -8.10 22.63
C ALA A 145 12.04 -8.47 21.30
N GLY A 146 12.31 -7.47 20.46
CA GLY A 146 12.96 -7.62 19.16
C GLY A 146 12.10 -8.20 18.05
N LYS A 147 10.82 -8.49 18.31
CA LYS A 147 9.89 -8.94 17.30
C LYS A 147 9.13 -7.76 16.70
N PHE A 148 9.17 -7.64 15.38
CA PHE A 148 8.41 -6.60 14.70
C PHE A 148 6.91 -6.79 14.97
N PRO A 149 6.15 -5.74 15.40
CA PRO A 149 4.73 -5.89 15.69
C PRO A 149 3.94 -6.26 14.44
N GLU A 150 2.86 -7.04 14.62
CA GLU A 150 1.98 -7.48 13.53
C GLU A 150 0.72 -6.61 13.42
N ASN A 151 0.37 -5.89 14.50
CA ASN A 151 -0.80 -5.02 14.51
C ASN A 151 -0.52 -3.70 13.80
N TYR A 152 -1.42 -3.28 12.90
CA TYR A 152 -1.30 -2.06 12.12
C TYR A 152 -1.09 -0.80 12.97
N GLU A 153 -1.84 -0.64 14.06
CA GLU A 153 -1.73 0.55 14.93
C GLU A 153 -0.41 0.55 15.70
N GLU A 154 0.09 -0.61 16.12
CA GLU A 154 1.39 -0.74 16.76
C GLU A 154 2.53 -0.43 15.78
N ILE A 155 2.46 -0.92 14.54
CA ILE A 155 3.40 -0.60 13.47
C ILE A 155 3.40 0.91 13.22
N LYS A 156 2.24 1.51 13.10
CA LYS A 156 2.06 2.95 12.85
C LYS A 156 2.56 3.84 14.00
N ALA A 157 2.53 3.32 15.23
CA ALA A 157 3.04 4.03 16.42
C ALA A 157 4.59 4.06 16.52
N LEU A 158 5.28 3.38 15.61
CA LEU A 158 6.74 3.39 15.56
C LEU A 158 7.28 4.72 14.97
N PRO A 159 8.40 5.24 15.49
CA PRO A 159 8.99 6.48 14.99
C PRO A 159 9.26 6.48 13.48
N GLY A 160 8.73 7.48 12.78
CA GLY A 160 8.95 7.65 11.34
C GLY A 160 8.11 6.74 10.43
N ILE A 161 7.17 5.98 10.99
CA ILE A 161 6.20 5.18 10.23
C ILE A 161 4.86 5.92 10.17
N GLY A 162 4.41 6.22 8.94
CA GLY A 162 3.10 6.77 8.67
C GLY A 162 2.13 5.72 8.10
N ASN A 163 0.89 6.14 7.77
CA ASN A 163 -0.16 5.27 7.22
C ASN A 163 0.34 4.41 6.05
N TYR A 164 1.01 5.03 5.07
CA TYR A 164 1.55 4.32 3.91
C TYR A 164 2.50 3.19 4.31
N THR A 165 3.53 3.50 5.09
CA THR A 165 4.55 2.50 5.47
C THR A 165 3.95 1.42 6.36
N ALA A 166 3.04 1.78 7.28
CA ALA A 166 2.32 0.80 8.11
C ALA A 166 1.45 -0.12 7.25
N GLY A 167 0.71 0.43 6.27
CA GLY A 167 -0.08 -0.35 5.31
C GLY A 167 0.79 -1.30 4.49
N ALA A 168 1.91 -0.82 3.94
CA ALA A 168 2.84 -1.63 3.17
C ALA A 168 3.44 -2.79 3.99
N ILE A 169 3.86 -2.53 5.23
CA ILE A 169 4.36 -3.60 6.12
C ILE A 169 3.26 -4.61 6.43
N SER A 170 2.06 -4.14 6.80
CA SER A 170 0.92 -5.01 7.12
C SER A 170 0.53 -5.89 5.94
N SER A 171 0.43 -5.33 4.74
CA SER A 171 0.05 -6.09 3.54
C SER A 171 1.17 -7.00 3.06
N PHE A 172 2.36 -6.47 2.81
CA PHE A 172 3.43 -7.23 2.16
C PHE A 172 4.09 -8.27 3.06
N ALA A 173 4.22 -8.00 4.37
CA ALA A 173 4.89 -8.92 5.28
C ALA A 173 3.94 -9.86 6.01
N TYR A 174 2.72 -9.41 6.29
CA TYR A 174 1.78 -10.15 7.13
C TYR A 174 0.51 -10.57 6.39
N GLY A 175 0.31 -10.15 5.14
CA GLY A 175 -0.90 -10.46 4.38
C GLY A 175 -2.17 -9.83 4.96
N ILE A 176 -2.04 -8.80 5.79
CA ILE A 176 -3.19 -8.10 6.37
C ILE A 176 -3.67 -7.05 5.36
N PRO A 177 -4.95 -7.06 4.94
CA PRO A 177 -5.47 -6.19 3.90
C PRO A 177 -5.55 -4.73 4.37
N LYS A 178 -4.41 -4.04 4.40
CA LYS A 178 -4.31 -2.61 4.72
C LYS A 178 -3.80 -1.82 3.52
N PRO A 179 -4.43 -0.68 3.18
CA PRO A 179 -4.04 0.11 2.03
C PRO A 179 -2.70 0.80 2.24
N ALA A 180 -1.86 0.78 1.21
CA ALA A 180 -0.62 1.56 1.12
C ALA A 180 -0.77 2.65 0.06
N VAL A 181 -1.37 3.78 0.43
CA VAL A 181 -1.74 4.85 -0.51
C VAL A 181 -0.63 5.89 -0.63
N ASP A 182 0.12 5.83 -1.72
CA ASP A 182 1.08 6.85 -2.14
C ASP A 182 0.51 7.78 -3.22
N GLY A 183 1.33 8.70 -3.72
CA GLY A 183 0.93 9.61 -4.79
C GLY A 183 0.57 8.91 -6.11
N ASN A 184 1.12 7.71 -6.37
CA ASN A 184 0.77 6.94 -7.57
C ASN A 184 -0.60 6.28 -7.42
N VAL A 185 -0.87 5.67 -6.27
CA VAL A 185 -2.17 5.09 -5.94
C VAL A 185 -3.25 6.17 -5.99
N LEU A 186 -3.04 7.31 -5.35
CA LEU A 186 -3.96 8.46 -5.42
C LEU A 186 -4.30 8.82 -6.87
N ARG A 187 -3.28 8.96 -7.72
CA ARG A 187 -3.45 9.35 -9.11
C ARG A 187 -4.19 8.28 -9.93
N VAL A 188 -3.90 6.99 -9.72
CA VAL A 188 -4.53 5.89 -10.46
C VAL A 188 -5.99 5.75 -10.04
N VAL A 189 -6.24 5.71 -8.72
CA VAL A 189 -7.59 5.53 -8.18
C VAL A 189 -8.49 6.73 -8.51
N SER A 190 -7.99 7.97 -8.41
CA SER A 190 -8.77 9.16 -8.83
C SER A 190 -9.19 9.09 -10.29
N ARG A 191 -8.35 8.56 -11.18
CA ARG A 191 -8.72 8.36 -12.60
C ARG A 191 -9.72 7.24 -12.77
N LEU A 192 -9.56 6.14 -12.05
CA LEU A 192 -10.49 5.02 -12.06
C LEU A 192 -11.89 5.44 -11.60
N LEU A 193 -11.94 6.29 -10.56
CA LEU A 193 -13.16 6.85 -10.00
C LEU A 193 -13.71 8.05 -10.78
N ALA A 194 -13.02 8.53 -11.82
CA ALA A 194 -13.31 9.78 -12.52
C ALA A 194 -13.49 10.97 -11.57
N SER A 195 -12.72 10.99 -10.45
CA SER A 195 -12.80 12.02 -9.43
C SER A 195 -12.03 13.26 -9.86
N ASP A 196 -12.63 14.44 -9.70
CA ASP A 196 -12.04 15.77 -9.89
C ASP A 196 -11.54 16.40 -8.57
N GLU A 197 -11.64 15.66 -7.46
CA GLU A 197 -11.20 16.13 -6.15
C GLU A 197 -9.67 16.33 -6.10
N ASP A 198 -9.24 17.34 -5.35
CA ASP A 198 -7.81 17.65 -5.17
C ASP A 198 -7.13 16.57 -4.28
N ILE A 199 -6.36 15.70 -4.91
CA ILE A 199 -5.61 14.60 -4.27
C ILE A 199 -4.54 15.08 -3.27
N MET A 200 -4.23 16.38 -3.22
CA MET A 200 -3.31 16.94 -2.23
C MET A 200 -3.97 17.15 -0.87
N LYS A 201 -5.30 17.15 -0.81
CA LYS A 201 -6.05 17.29 0.44
C LYS A 201 -6.01 15.98 1.26
N ALA A 202 -5.75 16.11 2.56
CA ALA A 202 -5.73 14.97 3.48
C ALA A 202 -7.08 14.23 3.51
N SER A 203 -8.20 14.95 3.44
CA SER A 203 -9.55 14.38 3.39
C SER A 203 -9.77 13.49 2.17
N VAL A 204 -9.26 13.88 1.00
CA VAL A 204 -9.36 13.08 -0.24
C VAL A 204 -8.50 11.82 -0.13
N ARG A 205 -7.32 11.92 0.47
CA ARG A 205 -6.49 10.75 0.76
C ARG A 205 -7.22 9.75 1.64
N THR A 206 -7.78 10.19 2.78
CA THR A 206 -8.55 9.32 3.68
C THR A 206 -9.76 8.70 2.97
N LYS A 207 -10.47 9.47 2.14
CA LYS A 207 -11.58 8.96 1.34
C LYS A 207 -11.14 7.82 0.40
N ILE A 208 -10.00 7.97 -0.25
CA ILE A 208 -9.43 6.94 -1.13
C ILE A 208 -8.93 5.73 -0.32
N GLU A 209 -8.26 5.93 0.81
CA GLU A 209 -7.84 4.85 1.73
C GLU A 209 -9.07 4.00 2.15
N ASN A 210 -10.13 4.64 2.59
CA ASN A 210 -11.38 3.97 2.99
C ASN A 210 -12.09 3.27 1.82
N ALA A 211 -11.97 3.80 0.60
CA ALA A 211 -12.57 3.18 -0.59
C ALA A 211 -11.79 1.94 -1.07
N ILE A 212 -10.47 1.91 -0.87
CA ILE A 212 -9.60 0.80 -1.29
C ILE A 212 -9.63 -0.34 -0.28
N GLU A 213 -9.64 -0.05 1.01
CA GLU A 213 -9.48 -1.05 2.08
C GLU A 213 -10.43 -2.26 1.91
N PRO A 214 -11.75 -2.08 1.67
CA PRO A 214 -12.69 -3.19 1.54
C PRO A 214 -12.55 -4.01 0.25
N VAL A 215 -11.78 -3.53 -0.73
CA VAL A 215 -11.59 -4.22 -2.01
C VAL A 215 -10.21 -4.90 -2.13
N ILE A 216 -9.35 -4.79 -1.13
CA ILE A 216 -8.08 -5.53 -1.09
C ILE A 216 -8.40 -7.02 -0.87
N PRO A 217 -8.00 -7.92 -1.77
CA PRO A 217 -8.24 -9.36 -1.60
C PRO A 217 -7.50 -9.88 -0.37
N GLU A 218 -8.22 -10.55 0.54
CA GLU A 218 -7.63 -11.11 1.77
C GLU A 218 -6.55 -12.16 1.49
N ASP A 219 -6.73 -12.96 0.44
CA ASP A 219 -5.81 -14.02 0.01
C ASP A 219 -4.64 -13.54 -0.86
N ALA A 220 -4.65 -12.27 -1.25
CA ALA A 220 -3.65 -11.66 -2.13
C ALA A 220 -3.17 -10.28 -1.63
N ALA A 221 -3.39 -9.96 -0.35
CA ALA A 221 -2.98 -8.67 0.22
C ALA A 221 -1.45 -8.46 0.17
N SER A 222 -0.67 -9.52 0.06
CA SER A 222 0.79 -9.48 -0.07
C SER A 222 1.31 -9.34 -1.52
N ASP A 223 0.45 -9.49 -2.52
CA ASP A 223 0.75 -9.30 -3.95
C ASP A 223 0.49 -7.84 -4.37
#